data_86a964cff196134f30806378ab189ada
#
_entry.id   86a964cff196134f30806378ab189ada
#
_cell.length_a   1.000
_cell.length_b   1.000
_cell.length_c   1.000
_cell.angle_alpha   90.00
_cell.angle_beta   90.00
_cell.angle_gamma   90.00
#
_symmetry.space_group_name_H-M   'P 1'
#
loop_
_entity.id
_entity.type
_entity.pdbx_description
1 polymer ?
#
loop_
_entity_poly.entity_id
_entity_poly.type
_entity_poly.pdbx_seq_one_letter_code
_entity_poly.pdbx_strand_id
1 'polypeptide(L)'
;CRLFQVPPLTNTDAAEFTLPAWMWNSSEWAAVAQAAPRAQRPLLQEALRNLRSNKQNTLTIENRLFARCKSLNSFLLQFAGTGAIGFQSSNHCGQQLTRFWEDISIYTQDLSGDIKTRTERAAGAIRQIIDNRMWTGRDGRTGFNDFGDTDLSSVGQWLQNIFQGFPQGENAGT
;
A
#
# COMPACT_ATOMS: atom_id res chain seq x y z
N CYS A 1 23.00 44.55 -10.83
CA CYS A 1 22.00 43.51 -11.17
C CYS A 1 22.68 42.16 -11.16
N ARG A 2 22.15 41.17 -10.40
CA ARG A 2 22.62 39.80 -10.52
C ARG A 2 21.80 39.10 -11.60
N LEU A 3 22.48 38.51 -12.57
CA LEU A 3 21.84 37.71 -13.62
C LEU A 3 21.68 36.28 -13.11
N PHE A 4 20.48 35.75 -13.23
CA PHE A 4 20.19 34.33 -12.92
C PHE A 4 19.81 33.61 -14.22
N GLN A 5 20.31 32.42 -14.42
CA GLN A 5 20.12 31.65 -15.64
C GLN A 5 19.65 30.22 -15.32
N VAL A 6 18.62 29.76 -16.04
CA VAL A 6 18.07 28.39 -15.97
C VAL A 6 17.77 27.95 -17.41
N PRO A 7 18.27 26.82 -17.89
CA PRO A 7 19.34 25.94 -17.38
C PRO A 7 20.73 26.57 -17.59
N PRO A 8 21.78 25.97 -17.03
CA PRO A 8 23.13 26.54 -17.17
C PRO A 8 23.51 26.58 -18.65
N LEU A 9 23.52 27.78 -19.20
CA LEU A 9 24.13 28.06 -20.48
C LEU A 9 25.53 28.61 -20.21
N THR A 10 26.42 28.46 -21.14
CA THR A 10 27.86 28.70 -21.08
C THR A 10 28.31 30.11 -20.70
N ASN A 11 27.53 30.87 -19.98
CA ASN A 11 27.90 32.20 -19.52
C ASN A 11 28.45 32.15 -18.10
N THR A 12 29.73 32.32 -17.93
CA THR A 12 30.47 32.23 -16.68
C THR A 12 30.11 33.28 -15.63
N ASP A 13 29.39 34.34 -16.02
CA ASP A 13 29.00 35.43 -15.12
C ASP A 13 27.61 35.31 -14.54
N ALA A 14 26.87 34.24 -14.91
CA ALA A 14 25.54 33.99 -14.40
C ALA A 14 25.58 33.07 -13.16
N ALA A 15 24.92 33.49 -12.08
CA ALA A 15 24.72 32.62 -10.91
C ALA A 15 23.64 31.56 -11.21
N GLU A 16 23.89 30.34 -10.79
CA GLU A 16 22.90 29.26 -10.85
C GLU A 16 21.65 29.66 -10.05
N PHE A 17 20.51 29.67 -10.72
CA PHE A 17 19.23 29.93 -10.06
C PHE A 17 18.57 28.62 -9.66
N THR A 18 18.67 28.29 -8.40
CA THR A 18 17.97 27.16 -7.79
C THR A 18 16.69 27.63 -7.11
N LEU A 19 15.55 27.21 -7.64
CA LEU A 19 14.26 27.38 -6.98
C LEU A 19 14.05 26.25 -5.97
N PRO A 20 13.95 26.56 -4.67
CA PRO A 20 13.63 25.52 -3.71
C PRO A 20 12.30 24.86 -4.04
N ALA A 21 12.27 23.53 -4.03
CA ALA A 21 11.08 22.75 -4.39
C ALA A 21 9.82 23.10 -3.58
N TRP A 22 9.99 23.60 -2.35
CA TRP A 22 8.87 24.04 -1.50
C TRP A 22 8.18 25.32 -1.96
N MET A 23 8.79 26.11 -2.83
CA MET A 23 8.19 27.33 -3.39
C MET A 23 7.19 27.03 -4.52
N TRP A 24 7.26 25.85 -5.10
CA TRP A 24 6.38 25.47 -6.21
C TRP A 24 4.97 25.16 -5.67
N ASN A 25 3.98 25.67 -6.38
CA ASN A 25 2.59 25.33 -6.08
C ASN A 25 2.22 23.94 -6.63
N SER A 26 1.06 23.43 -6.22
CA SER A 26 0.62 22.08 -6.61
C SER A 26 0.35 21.92 -8.11
N SER A 27 0.03 23.03 -8.82
CA SER A 27 -0.19 23.00 -10.27
C SER A 27 1.13 22.91 -11.03
N GLU A 28 2.16 23.61 -10.57
CA GLU A 28 3.52 23.56 -11.12
C GLU A 28 4.11 22.15 -10.93
N TRP A 29 3.97 21.58 -9.75
CA TRP A 29 4.36 20.20 -9.49
C TRP A 29 3.63 19.21 -10.39
N ALA A 30 2.31 19.40 -10.60
CA ALA A 30 1.53 18.55 -11.50
C ALA A 30 1.97 18.66 -12.95
N ALA A 31 2.42 19.85 -13.39
CA ALA A 31 2.95 20.06 -14.73
C ALA A 31 4.31 19.38 -14.91
N VAL A 32 5.25 19.57 -13.96
CA VAL A 32 6.58 18.96 -14.01
C VAL A 32 6.51 17.42 -13.94
N ALA A 33 5.65 16.88 -13.07
CA ALA A 33 5.43 15.44 -12.95
C ALA A 33 4.56 14.85 -14.09
N GLN A 34 4.08 15.69 -15.03
CA GLN A 34 3.16 15.28 -16.09
C GLN A 34 1.96 14.48 -15.58
N ALA A 35 1.48 14.83 -14.38
CA ALA A 35 0.48 14.05 -13.66
C ALA A 35 -0.88 14.09 -14.39
N ALA A 36 -1.42 12.91 -14.68
CA ALA A 36 -2.71 12.75 -15.34
C ALA A 36 -3.85 13.36 -14.49
N PRO A 37 -4.79 14.13 -15.10
CA PRO A 37 -5.76 14.96 -14.36
C PRO A 37 -6.67 14.20 -13.41
N ARG A 38 -7.06 12.96 -13.75
CA ARG A 38 -8.10 12.23 -13.02
C ARG A 38 -7.60 11.39 -11.85
N ALA A 39 -6.42 10.79 -11.97
CA ALA A 39 -5.93 9.86 -10.96
C ALA A 39 -4.67 10.36 -10.25
N GLN A 40 -3.67 10.83 -11.01
CA GLN A 40 -2.37 11.18 -10.46
C GLN A 40 -2.33 12.57 -9.82
N ARG A 41 -3.06 13.53 -10.40
CA ARG A 41 -3.10 14.92 -9.90
C ARG A 41 -3.65 15.03 -8.46
N PRO A 42 -4.78 14.42 -8.10
CA PRO A 42 -5.27 14.44 -6.74
C PRO A 42 -4.31 13.82 -5.73
N LEU A 43 -3.70 12.68 -6.07
CA LEU A 43 -2.71 12.00 -5.22
C LEU A 43 -1.47 12.85 -5.00
N LEU A 44 -0.96 13.47 -6.06
CA LEU A 44 0.19 14.39 -5.96
C LEU A 44 -0.14 15.61 -5.10
N GLN A 45 -1.32 16.21 -5.27
CA GLN A 45 -1.77 17.35 -4.46
C GLN A 45 -1.92 17.00 -2.99
N GLU A 46 -2.44 15.81 -2.69
CA GLU A 46 -2.57 15.33 -1.33
C GLU A 46 -1.19 15.06 -0.70
N ALA A 47 -0.28 14.40 -1.41
CA ALA A 47 1.08 14.17 -0.96
C ALA A 47 1.81 15.49 -0.67
N LEU A 48 1.71 16.48 -1.56
CA LEU A 48 2.30 17.80 -1.36
C LEU A 48 1.68 18.57 -0.20
N ARG A 49 0.37 18.45 0.01
CA ARG A 49 -0.32 19.04 1.15
C ARG A 49 0.18 18.44 2.47
N ASN A 50 0.33 17.12 2.50
CA ASN A 50 0.82 16.40 3.67
C ASN A 50 2.27 16.77 4.00
N LEU A 51 3.13 16.91 2.99
CA LEU A 51 4.51 17.37 3.15
C LEU A 51 4.58 18.82 3.68
N ARG A 52 3.76 19.73 3.15
CA ARG A 52 3.76 21.15 3.54
C ARG A 52 3.15 21.40 4.93
N SER A 53 2.16 20.59 5.32
CA SER A 53 1.53 20.72 6.63
C SER A 53 2.42 20.23 7.78
N ASN A 54 3.63 19.77 7.47
CA ASN A 54 4.54 19.08 8.41
C ASN A 54 3.80 18.01 9.25
N LYS A 55 2.59 17.68 8.82
CA LYS A 55 1.98 16.42 9.20
C LYS A 55 2.87 15.38 8.49
N GLN A 56 4.04 15.14 9.09
CA GLN A 56 4.61 13.82 8.96
C GLN A 56 3.47 12.90 9.42
N ASN A 57 2.67 12.46 8.45
CA ASN A 57 2.06 11.18 8.55
C ASN A 57 3.27 10.22 8.56
N THR A 58 3.98 10.19 9.65
CA THR A 58 4.65 9.02 10.14
C THR A 58 3.51 8.07 10.46
N LEU A 59 2.85 7.59 9.40
CA LEU A 59 2.17 6.32 9.51
C LEU A 59 3.32 5.39 9.89
N THR A 60 3.42 5.16 11.20
CA THR A 60 4.35 4.15 11.69
C THR A 60 4.11 2.92 10.85
N ILE A 61 5.11 2.11 10.65
CA ILE A 61 4.95 0.87 9.89
C ILE A 61 3.76 0.06 10.43
N GLU A 62 3.50 0.14 11.72
CA GLU A 62 2.37 -0.45 12.41
C GLU A 62 1.02 0.12 11.91
N ASN A 63 0.91 1.43 11.75
CA ASN A 63 -0.30 2.05 11.22
C ASN A 63 -0.55 1.67 9.75
N ARG A 64 0.50 1.50 8.96
CA ARG A 64 0.39 0.99 7.58
C ARG A 64 -0.08 -0.46 7.56
N LEU A 65 0.51 -1.30 8.41
CA LEU A 65 0.08 -2.67 8.58
C LEU A 65 -1.39 -2.74 9.01
N PHE A 66 -1.79 -1.96 10.01
CA PHE A 66 -3.17 -1.91 10.49
C PHE A 66 -4.15 -1.52 9.37
N ALA A 67 -3.85 -0.45 8.64
CA ALA A 67 -4.67 0.00 7.51
C ALA A 67 -4.77 -1.07 6.42
N ARG A 68 -3.67 -1.77 6.14
CA ARG A 68 -3.62 -2.84 5.14
C ARG A 68 -4.45 -4.06 5.57
N CYS A 69 -4.34 -4.48 6.83
CA CYS A 69 -5.16 -5.54 7.41
C CYS A 69 -6.65 -5.19 7.38
N LYS A 70 -7.00 -3.94 7.72
CA LYS A 70 -8.39 -3.45 7.67
C LYS A 70 -8.95 -3.46 6.24
N SER A 71 -8.16 -3.05 5.27
CA SER A 71 -8.53 -3.07 3.85
C SER A 71 -8.81 -4.50 3.36
N LEU A 72 -7.92 -5.46 3.68
CA LEU A 72 -8.14 -6.85 3.31
C LEU A 72 -9.37 -7.43 4.02
N ASN A 73 -9.56 -7.16 5.30
CA ASN A 73 -10.72 -7.64 6.03
C ASN A 73 -12.03 -7.15 5.41
N SER A 74 -12.09 -5.87 5.02
CA SER A 74 -13.25 -5.30 4.32
C SER A 74 -13.49 -5.97 2.96
N PHE A 75 -12.43 -6.25 2.22
CA PHE A 75 -12.50 -6.99 0.96
C PHE A 75 -13.06 -8.41 1.17
N LEU A 76 -12.57 -9.15 2.16
CA LEU A 76 -13.03 -10.51 2.45
C LEU A 76 -14.52 -10.54 2.83
N LEU A 77 -14.99 -9.57 3.62
CA LEU A 77 -16.40 -9.45 3.98
C LEU A 77 -17.28 -9.18 2.74
N GLN A 78 -16.84 -8.32 1.85
CA GLN A 78 -17.55 -8.06 0.59
C GLN A 78 -17.55 -9.30 -0.31
N PHE A 79 -16.41 -9.97 -0.43
CA PHE A 79 -16.25 -11.16 -1.24
C PHE A 79 -17.15 -12.31 -0.76
N ALA A 80 -17.18 -12.58 0.55
CA ALA A 80 -18.04 -13.59 1.15
C ALA A 80 -19.54 -13.26 0.97
N GLY A 81 -19.92 -11.97 1.02
CA GLY A 81 -21.31 -11.53 0.87
C GLY A 81 -21.85 -11.60 -0.55
N THR A 82 -20.99 -11.64 -1.57
CA THR A 82 -21.42 -11.67 -2.97
C THR A 82 -21.76 -13.06 -3.48
N GLY A 83 -21.41 -14.13 -2.74
CA GLY A 83 -21.55 -15.51 -3.20
C GLY A 83 -20.84 -15.75 -4.56
N ALA A 84 -19.86 -14.91 -4.88
CA ALA A 84 -19.20 -14.89 -6.18
C ALA A 84 -18.26 -16.09 -6.31
N ILE A 85 -18.85 -17.20 -6.77
CA ILE A 85 -18.12 -18.41 -7.12
C ILE A 85 -17.86 -18.33 -8.62
N GLY A 86 -16.58 -18.30 -9.01
CA GLY A 86 -16.20 -18.34 -10.41
C GLY A 86 -14.73 -17.96 -10.63
N PHE A 87 -14.19 -18.42 -11.74
CA PHE A 87 -12.76 -18.27 -12.08
C PHE A 87 -12.23 -16.83 -11.96
N GLN A 88 -13.00 -15.84 -12.41
CA GLN A 88 -12.60 -14.42 -12.31
C GLN A 88 -12.56 -13.94 -10.86
N SER A 89 -13.54 -14.35 -10.06
CA SER A 89 -13.61 -13.99 -8.64
C SER A 89 -12.47 -14.63 -7.84
N SER A 90 -12.19 -15.91 -8.12
CA SER A 90 -11.09 -16.64 -7.47
C SER A 90 -9.73 -16.04 -7.81
N ASN A 91 -9.50 -15.70 -9.08
CA ASN A 91 -8.29 -15.01 -9.50
C ASN A 91 -8.17 -13.62 -8.84
N HIS A 92 -9.26 -12.87 -8.74
CA HIS A 92 -9.24 -11.59 -8.05
C HIS A 92 -8.91 -11.74 -6.56
N CYS A 93 -9.55 -12.69 -5.88
CA CYS A 93 -9.26 -13.00 -4.48
C CYS A 93 -7.79 -13.41 -4.28
N GLY A 94 -7.29 -14.34 -5.09
CA GLY A 94 -5.91 -14.80 -5.02
C GLY A 94 -4.90 -13.67 -5.25
N GLN A 95 -5.15 -12.80 -6.20
CA GLN A 95 -4.30 -11.62 -6.45
C GLN A 95 -4.31 -10.64 -5.26
N GLN A 96 -5.47 -10.41 -4.62
CA GLN A 96 -5.55 -9.54 -3.44
C GLN A 96 -4.79 -10.13 -2.25
N LEU A 97 -4.93 -11.43 -2.03
CA LEU A 97 -4.19 -12.14 -0.98
C LEU A 97 -2.67 -12.12 -1.24
N THR A 98 -2.25 -12.33 -2.48
CA THR A 98 -0.83 -12.28 -2.87
C THR A 98 -0.24 -10.90 -2.62
N ARG A 99 -0.90 -9.83 -3.08
CA ARG A 99 -0.47 -8.45 -2.83
C ARG A 99 -0.41 -8.12 -1.34
N PHE A 100 -1.40 -8.59 -0.58
CA PHE A 100 -1.38 -8.41 0.86
C PHE A 100 -0.18 -9.11 1.49
N TRP A 101 0.07 -10.36 1.13
CA TRP A 101 1.22 -11.12 1.61
C TRP A 101 2.56 -10.45 1.27
N GLU A 102 2.72 -9.95 0.06
CA GLU A 102 3.91 -9.20 -0.37
C GLU A 102 4.11 -7.96 0.50
N ASP A 103 3.06 -7.17 0.71
CA ASP A 103 3.12 -5.95 1.53
C ASP A 103 3.50 -6.26 2.99
N ILE A 104 2.85 -7.25 3.63
CA ILE A 104 3.15 -7.58 5.02
C ILE A 104 4.55 -8.20 5.18
N SER A 105 5.04 -8.91 4.18
CA SER A 105 6.41 -9.45 4.16
C SER A 105 7.47 -8.35 4.16
N ILE A 106 7.19 -7.23 3.51
CA ILE A 106 8.04 -6.03 3.55
C ILE A 106 7.94 -5.38 4.94
N TYR A 107 6.74 -5.20 5.46
CA TYR A 107 6.54 -4.52 6.75
C TYR A 107 7.16 -5.28 7.92
N THR A 108 7.18 -6.61 7.88
CA THR A 108 7.77 -7.42 8.97
C THR A 108 9.25 -7.15 9.19
N GLN A 109 9.98 -6.64 8.20
CA GLN A 109 11.40 -6.31 8.34
C GLN A 109 11.62 -5.16 9.34
N ASP A 110 10.70 -4.21 9.37
CA ASP A 110 10.78 -3.00 10.20
C ASP A 110 9.95 -3.09 11.49
N LEU A 111 9.17 -4.17 11.66
CA LEU A 111 8.41 -4.42 12.88
C LEU A 111 9.30 -5.00 13.98
N SER A 112 8.87 -4.85 15.24
CA SER A 112 9.54 -5.41 16.40
C SER A 112 8.54 -6.02 17.39
N GLY A 113 9.03 -6.79 18.35
CA GLY A 113 8.23 -7.35 19.43
C GLY A 113 7.15 -8.36 19.01
N ASP A 114 6.06 -8.40 19.76
CA ASP A 114 4.97 -9.37 19.58
C ASP A 114 4.25 -9.19 18.24
N ILE A 115 4.06 -7.95 17.79
CA ILE A 115 3.41 -7.66 16.51
C ILE A 115 4.20 -8.23 15.33
N LYS A 116 5.52 -8.20 15.37
CA LYS A 116 6.38 -8.85 14.37
C LYS A 116 6.10 -10.35 14.30
N THR A 117 6.17 -11.02 15.44
CA THR A 117 5.97 -12.48 15.54
C THR A 117 4.58 -12.89 15.04
N ARG A 118 3.54 -12.13 15.39
CA ARG A 118 2.17 -12.38 14.93
C ARG A 118 2.04 -12.20 13.43
N THR A 119 2.65 -11.13 12.89
CA THR A 119 2.60 -10.81 11.46
C THR A 119 3.36 -11.86 10.64
N GLU A 120 4.52 -12.32 11.09
CA GLU A 120 5.28 -13.40 10.44
C GLU A 120 4.49 -14.72 10.40
N ARG A 121 3.86 -15.09 11.49
CA ARG A 121 3.00 -16.31 11.54
C ARG A 121 1.81 -16.18 10.60
N ALA A 122 1.15 -15.03 10.60
CA ALA A 122 0.03 -14.77 9.69
C ALA A 122 0.49 -14.78 8.22
N ALA A 123 1.62 -14.16 7.91
CA ALA A 123 2.20 -14.17 6.57
C ALA A 123 2.49 -15.59 6.07
N GLY A 124 3.06 -16.44 6.93
CA GLY A 124 3.32 -17.84 6.61
C GLY A 124 2.04 -18.65 6.34
N ALA A 125 1.02 -18.48 7.19
CA ALA A 125 -0.25 -19.16 7.03
C ALA A 125 -1.03 -18.70 5.78
N ILE A 126 -1.07 -17.39 5.53
CA ILE A 126 -1.71 -16.83 4.33
C ILE A 126 -0.98 -17.30 3.07
N ARG A 127 0.35 -17.32 3.09
CA ARG A 127 1.15 -17.88 1.99
C ARG A 127 0.77 -19.32 1.68
N GLN A 128 0.64 -20.15 2.70
CA GLN A 128 0.23 -21.54 2.53
C GLN A 128 -1.15 -21.67 1.89
N ILE A 129 -2.11 -20.82 2.28
CA ILE A 129 -3.45 -20.79 1.67
C ILE A 129 -3.35 -20.39 0.18
N ILE A 130 -2.55 -19.38 -0.15
CA ILE A 130 -2.30 -18.92 -1.52
C ILE A 130 -1.72 -20.07 -2.36
N ASP A 131 -0.64 -20.72 -1.88
CA ASP A 131 0.06 -21.77 -2.59
C ASP A 131 -0.83 -23.01 -2.82
N ASN A 132 -1.68 -23.35 -1.87
CA ASN A 132 -2.63 -24.46 -2.00
C ASN A 132 -3.72 -24.20 -3.06
N ARG A 133 -3.99 -22.95 -3.38
CA ARG A 133 -5.00 -22.56 -4.37
C ARG A 133 -4.42 -22.12 -5.70
N MET A 134 -3.13 -21.80 -5.75
CA MET A 134 -2.45 -21.40 -6.96
C MET A 134 -2.19 -22.61 -7.87
N TRP A 135 -2.40 -22.41 -9.16
CA TRP A 135 -2.05 -23.38 -10.18
C TRP A 135 -1.24 -22.72 -11.31
N THR A 136 -0.43 -23.52 -12.00
CA THR A 136 0.32 -23.08 -13.17
C THR A 136 -0.04 -23.98 -14.33
N GLY A 137 -0.56 -23.41 -15.41
CA GLY A 137 -0.86 -24.11 -16.65
C GLY A 137 0.39 -24.49 -17.44
N ARG A 138 0.23 -25.36 -18.42
CA ARG A 138 1.32 -25.79 -19.31
C ARG A 138 1.90 -24.64 -20.15
N ASP A 139 1.12 -23.60 -20.37
CA ASP A 139 1.49 -22.36 -21.08
C ASP A 139 2.19 -21.33 -20.19
N GLY A 140 2.49 -21.69 -18.95
CA GLY A 140 3.10 -20.79 -17.95
C GLY A 140 2.15 -19.79 -17.30
N ARG A 141 0.88 -19.80 -17.65
CA ARG A 141 -0.13 -18.95 -16.99
C ARG A 141 -0.41 -19.46 -15.60
N THR A 142 -0.49 -18.53 -14.64
CA THR A 142 -0.86 -18.81 -13.26
C THR A 142 -2.28 -18.33 -13.00
N GLY A 143 -2.99 -19.03 -12.14
CA GLY A 143 -4.33 -18.66 -11.69
C GLY A 143 -4.62 -19.27 -10.32
N PHE A 144 -5.84 -19.09 -9.85
CA PHE A 144 -6.26 -19.58 -8.55
C PHE A 144 -7.54 -20.40 -8.67
N ASN A 145 -7.58 -21.51 -7.94
CA ASN A 145 -8.79 -22.28 -7.67
C ASN A 145 -9.66 -21.52 -6.66
N ASP A 146 -10.91 -21.94 -6.52
CA ASP A 146 -11.85 -21.31 -5.61
C ASP A 146 -11.36 -21.35 -4.16
N PHE A 147 -11.44 -20.20 -3.50
CA PHE A 147 -11.23 -20.07 -2.07
C PHE A 147 -12.54 -20.40 -1.35
N GLY A 148 -12.55 -21.50 -0.62
CA GLY A 148 -13.71 -21.88 0.17
C GLY A 148 -13.87 -21.01 1.42
N ASP A 149 -15.06 -21.11 2.05
CA ASP A 149 -15.37 -20.39 3.29
C ASP A 149 -14.34 -20.66 4.40
N THR A 150 -13.79 -21.86 4.45
CA THR A 150 -12.74 -22.23 5.41
C THR A 150 -11.46 -21.44 5.18
N ASP A 151 -11.04 -21.24 3.92
CA ASP A 151 -9.84 -20.47 3.59
C ASP A 151 -10.03 -19.01 3.99
N LEU A 152 -11.17 -18.42 3.60
CA LEU A 152 -11.50 -17.02 3.89
C LEU A 152 -11.63 -16.75 5.40
N SER A 153 -12.30 -17.67 6.12
CA SER A 153 -12.38 -17.65 7.58
C SER A 153 -11.00 -17.72 8.24
N SER A 154 -10.13 -18.60 7.74
CA SER A 154 -8.77 -18.74 8.25
C SER A 154 -7.96 -17.46 8.04
N VAL A 155 -8.05 -16.84 6.87
CA VAL A 155 -7.41 -15.53 6.64
C VAL A 155 -7.97 -14.48 7.58
N GLY A 156 -9.29 -14.43 7.78
CA GLY A 156 -9.94 -13.52 8.73
C GLY A 156 -9.41 -13.71 10.17
N GLN A 157 -9.25 -14.96 10.63
CA GLN A 157 -8.68 -15.25 11.94
C GLN A 157 -7.23 -14.79 12.09
N TRP A 158 -6.40 -14.95 11.04
CA TRP A 158 -5.04 -14.45 11.05
C TRP A 158 -4.97 -12.92 11.09
N LEU A 159 -5.87 -12.23 10.39
CA LEU A 159 -5.98 -10.77 10.49
C LEU A 159 -6.37 -10.33 11.91
N GLN A 160 -7.32 -11.02 12.55
CA GLN A 160 -7.68 -10.74 13.94
C GLN A 160 -6.50 -10.98 14.91
N ASN A 161 -5.70 -12.00 14.66
CA ASN A 161 -4.50 -12.25 15.45
C ASN A 161 -3.49 -11.10 15.34
N ILE A 162 -3.29 -10.54 14.14
CA ILE A 162 -2.46 -9.35 13.94
C ILE A 162 -3.08 -8.16 14.70
N PHE A 163 -4.39 -7.93 14.58
CA PHE A 163 -5.07 -6.83 15.28
C PHE A 163 -4.90 -6.87 16.80
N GLN A 164 -4.89 -8.06 17.40
CA GLN A 164 -4.65 -8.23 18.83
C GLN A 164 -3.22 -7.83 19.25
N GLY A 165 -2.26 -7.78 18.34
CA GLY A 165 -0.90 -7.32 18.60
C GLY A 165 -0.76 -5.80 18.67
N PHE A 166 -1.78 -5.05 18.22
CA PHE A 166 -1.76 -3.59 18.36
C PHE A 166 -2.16 -3.18 19.78
N PRO A 167 -1.50 -2.16 20.35
CA PRO A 167 -1.88 -1.65 21.65
C PRO A 167 -3.37 -1.24 21.62
N GLN A 168 -4.15 -1.82 22.51
CA GLN A 168 -5.53 -1.46 22.77
C GLN A 168 -5.55 -0.12 23.54
N GLY A 169 -5.27 0.95 22.86
CA GLY A 169 -5.15 2.22 23.55
C GLY A 169 -5.34 3.40 22.63
N GLU A 170 -6.39 4.10 22.93
CA GLU A 170 -6.70 5.48 22.62
C GLU A 170 -7.06 5.81 21.16
N ASN A 171 -8.33 5.53 20.88
CA ASN A 171 -9.20 6.40 20.10
C ASN A 171 -8.55 7.05 18.87
N ALA A 172 -8.72 6.43 17.76
CA ALA A 172 -9.08 7.18 16.59
C ALA A 172 -10.36 7.97 16.94
N GLY A 173 -10.20 8.96 17.78
CA GLY A 173 -11.21 9.92 18.14
C GLY A 173 -11.44 10.84 16.97
N THR A 174 -12.70 10.89 16.58
CA THR A 174 -13.45 11.96 15.92
C THR A 174 -12.81 12.66 14.75
#